data_ce52f793cbd53b231a1242202a590da5
#
_entry.id   ce52f793cbd53b231a1242202a590da5
#
_cell.length_a   1.000
_cell.length_b   1.000
_cell.length_c   1.000
_cell.angle_alpha   90.00
_cell.angle_beta   90.00
_cell.angle_gamma   90.00
#
_symmetry.space_group_name_H-M   'P 1'
#
loop_
_entity.id
_entity.type
_entity.pdbx_description
1 polymer ?
#
loop_
_entity_poly.entity_id
_entity_poly.type
_entity_poly.pdbx_seq_one_letter_code
_entity_poly.pdbx_strand_id
1 'polypeptide(L)'
;MNQKEINELRRRFRPEKSAISRVYGCYVNSSKEIVSDLDESLGMMPQEESEKYLSLLKKGLSGSLGKNLIDIVFSTQQVADSEEHRLLTTLWDSQLKDNEARQTFYHKVIDSLDMGDSSYLLLLTCDSYDVPHRGKDDSLQADASDEVFTYIVCVVCPIKEGKVELGYFPGDNEFHCAAEQTVAPPELGFLFPAFDDRAANIYNALFYSRKANEIHQEFIDAIFHVEAPMSAVEQKEAFQSALSDAFDCSLEVMQTVHEQLCEKIKEHRESRSSEPLEMSASEIGQILQSCGIADEQVAAFQENCGEQFGSGVVLNPANLIDSSRFEIKTPEITISADPEYSYLVETQIINGRKYLLIPAEDGVEVNGFAVGITVAQKDD
;
A
#
# COMPACT_ATOMS: atom_id res chain seq x y z
N MET A 1 -3.63 10.36 -9.13
CA MET A 1 -4.57 9.24 -9.42
C MET A 1 -5.49 9.01 -8.23
N ASN A 2 -6.81 8.80 -8.42
CA ASN A 2 -7.74 8.59 -7.32
C ASN A 2 -8.28 7.14 -7.25
N GLN A 3 -8.97 6.78 -6.16
CA GLN A 3 -9.43 5.41 -5.93
C GLN A 3 -10.46 4.90 -6.96
N LYS A 4 -11.26 5.80 -7.58
CA LYS A 4 -12.23 5.42 -8.63
C LYS A 4 -11.49 5.03 -9.92
N GLU A 5 -10.49 5.80 -10.30
CA GLU A 5 -9.62 5.54 -11.46
C GLU A 5 -8.84 4.23 -11.30
N ILE A 6 -8.26 3.99 -10.13
CA ILE A 6 -7.60 2.71 -9.82
C ILE A 6 -8.58 1.55 -9.96
N ASN A 7 -9.79 1.67 -9.42
CA ASN A 7 -10.81 0.63 -9.51
C ASN A 7 -11.32 0.42 -10.95
N GLU A 8 -11.32 1.47 -11.76
CA GLU A 8 -11.65 1.40 -13.18
C GLU A 8 -10.59 0.57 -13.93
N LEU A 9 -9.32 0.88 -13.74
CA LEU A 9 -8.22 0.12 -14.35
C LEU A 9 -8.16 -1.33 -13.84
N ARG A 10 -8.39 -1.59 -12.56
CA ARG A 10 -8.45 -2.96 -12.02
C ARG A 10 -9.47 -3.86 -12.72
N ARG A 11 -10.55 -3.28 -13.27
CA ARG A 11 -11.57 -4.04 -14.01
C ARG A 11 -11.07 -4.49 -15.36
N ARG A 12 -10.06 -3.83 -15.92
CA ARG A 12 -9.42 -4.17 -17.19
C ARG A 12 -8.68 -5.51 -17.14
N PHE A 13 -8.20 -5.90 -15.96
CA PHE A 13 -7.51 -7.18 -15.75
C PHE A 13 -8.46 -8.35 -15.50
N ARG A 14 -9.76 -8.19 -15.75
CA ARG A 14 -10.69 -9.32 -15.77
C ARG A 14 -10.64 -9.98 -17.14
N PRO A 15 -10.62 -11.31 -17.24
CA PRO A 15 -10.51 -12.01 -18.51
C PRO A 15 -11.52 -11.55 -19.56
N GLU A 16 -12.78 -11.30 -19.13
CA GLU A 16 -13.86 -10.88 -20.02
C GLU A 16 -13.75 -9.43 -20.50
N LYS A 17 -12.88 -8.63 -19.90
CA LYS A 17 -12.71 -7.20 -20.17
C LYS A 17 -11.30 -6.80 -20.57
N SER A 18 -10.37 -7.75 -20.50
CA SER A 18 -8.97 -7.48 -20.80
C SER A 18 -8.75 -7.34 -22.30
N ALA A 19 -8.09 -6.26 -22.71
CA ALA A 19 -7.54 -6.07 -24.03
C ALA A 19 -6.03 -6.39 -24.07
N ILE A 20 -5.46 -6.80 -22.95
CA ILE A 20 -4.06 -7.19 -22.85
C ILE A 20 -3.83 -8.43 -23.70
N SER A 21 -3.05 -8.30 -24.75
CA SER A 21 -2.78 -9.37 -25.70
C SER A 21 -1.47 -10.10 -25.42
N ARG A 22 -0.54 -9.46 -24.72
CA ARG A 22 0.82 -9.97 -24.53
C ARG A 22 1.40 -9.61 -23.19
N VAL A 23 2.19 -10.53 -22.64
CA VAL A 23 3.01 -10.31 -21.46
C VAL A 23 4.48 -10.54 -21.81
N TYR A 24 5.33 -9.67 -21.31
CA TYR A 24 6.78 -9.74 -21.40
C TYR A 24 7.36 -9.92 -20.01
N GLY A 25 8.61 -10.34 -19.92
CA GLY A 25 9.27 -10.44 -18.63
C GLY A 25 10.51 -11.30 -18.69
N CYS A 26 11.02 -11.62 -17.51
CA CYS A 26 12.12 -12.57 -17.37
C CYS A 26 12.03 -13.30 -16.03
N TYR A 27 12.52 -14.54 -16.03
CA TYR A 27 12.77 -15.29 -14.80
C TYR A 27 14.21 -15.03 -14.35
N VAL A 28 14.35 -14.56 -13.12
CA VAL A 28 15.64 -14.21 -12.51
C VAL A 28 15.92 -15.15 -11.34
N ASN A 29 17.11 -15.77 -11.33
CA ASN A 29 17.52 -16.65 -10.25
C ASN A 29 18.07 -15.88 -9.04
N SER A 30 18.37 -16.58 -7.95
CA SER A 30 18.96 -16.00 -6.73
C SER A 30 20.34 -15.37 -6.92
N SER A 31 21.04 -15.71 -8.01
CA SER A 31 22.33 -15.10 -8.39
C SER A 31 22.17 -13.84 -9.24
N LYS A 32 20.95 -13.29 -9.36
CA LYS A 32 20.61 -12.13 -10.19
C LYS A 32 20.86 -12.34 -11.71
N GLU A 33 20.80 -13.60 -12.17
CA GLU A 33 20.96 -13.92 -13.58
C GLU A 33 19.60 -14.16 -14.25
N ILE A 34 19.41 -13.63 -15.46
CA ILE A 34 18.24 -13.93 -16.28
C ILE A 34 18.38 -15.36 -16.80
N VAL A 35 17.51 -16.25 -16.34
CA VAL A 35 17.49 -17.66 -16.75
C VAL A 35 16.70 -17.84 -18.05
N SER A 36 15.59 -17.10 -18.17
CA SER A 36 14.77 -17.13 -19.38
C SER A 36 14.03 -15.82 -19.58
N ASP A 37 13.90 -15.41 -20.82
CA ASP A 37 13.02 -14.33 -21.25
C ASP A 37 11.60 -14.86 -21.47
N LEU A 38 10.61 -14.03 -21.17
CA LEU A 38 9.20 -14.28 -21.38
C LEU A 38 8.67 -13.31 -22.45
N ASP A 39 8.06 -13.83 -23.48
CA ASP A 39 7.37 -13.08 -24.55
C ASP A 39 6.16 -13.89 -25.01
N GLU A 40 5.06 -13.82 -24.23
CA GLU A 40 3.92 -14.71 -24.36
C GLU A 40 2.65 -13.97 -24.82
N SER A 41 1.92 -14.61 -25.73
CA SER A 41 0.62 -14.13 -26.17
C SER A 41 -0.50 -14.73 -25.31
N LEU A 42 -1.22 -13.89 -24.55
CA LEU A 42 -2.32 -14.36 -23.70
C LEU A 42 -3.45 -15.05 -24.48
N GLY A 43 -3.66 -14.62 -25.73
CA GLY A 43 -4.69 -15.24 -26.60
C GLY A 43 -4.30 -16.61 -27.15
N MET A 44 -3.04 -17.02 -27.04
CA MET A 44 -2.54 -18.30 -27.54
C MET A 44 -2.32 -19.35 -26.44
N MET A 45 -2.42 -18.95 -25.18
CA MET A 45 -2.29 -19.86 -24.05
C MET A 45 -3.65 -20.34 -23.52
N PRO A 46 -3.69 -21.42 -22.72
CA PRO A 46 -4.90 -21.85 -22.06
C PRO A 46 -5.52 -20.74 -21.19
N GLN A 47 -6.84 -20.69 -21.15
CA GLN A 47 -7.56 -19.66 -20.40
C GLN A 47 -7.12 -19.59 -18.92
N GLU A 48 -6.93 -20.74 -18.28
CA GLU A 48 -6.49 -20.81 -16.89
C GLU A 48 -5.12 -20.16 -16.66
N GLU A 49 -4.21 -20.30 -17.61
CA GLU A 49 -2.88 -19.65 -17.55
C GLU A 49 -2.99 -18.13 -17.74
N SER A 50 -3.72 -17.69 -18.75
CA SER A 50 -3.93 -16.27 -19.00
C SER A 50 -4.59 -15.56 -17.81
N GLU A 51 -5.55 -16.21 -17.16
CA GLU A 51 -6.18 -15.72 -15.92
C GLU A 51 -5.19 -15.57 -14.77
N LYS A 52 -4.20 -16.47 -14.65
CA LYS A 52 -3.15 -16.35 -13.62
C LYS A 52 -2.25 -15.13 -13.86
N TYR A 53 -1.79 -14.92 -15.10
CA TYR A 53 -1.02 -13.71 -15.44
C TYR A 53 -1.81 -12.44 -15.17
N LEU A 54 -3.05 -12.35 -15.63
CA LEU A 54 -3.92 -11.20 -15.38
C LEU A 54 -4.16 -10.97 -13.87
N SER A 55 -4.30 -12.06 -13.10
CA SER A 55 -4.45 -11.98 -11.64
C SER A 55 -3.21 -11.42 -10.95
N LEU A 56 -2.00 -11.81 -11.36
CA LEU A 56 -0.74 -11.27 -10.84
C LEU A 56 -0.62 -9.77 -11.15
N LEU A 57 -0.82 -9.37 -12.40
CA LEU A 57 -0.78 -7.97 -12.84
C LEU A 57 -1.80 -7.12 -12.08
N LYS A 58 -3.04 -7.60 -11.92
CA LYS A 58 -4.09 -6.93 -11.15
C LYS A 58 -3.71 -6.71 -9.68
N LYS A 59 -2.97 -7.65 -9.09
CA LYS A 59 -2.49 -7.53 -7.71
C LYS A 59 -1.49 -6.40 -7.54
N GLY A 60 -0.71 -6.05 -8.58
CA GLY A 60 0.15 -4.87 -8.60
C GLY A 60 -0.57 -3.53 -8.50
N LEU A 61 -1.90 -3.53 -8.60
CA LEU A 61 -2.74 -2.34 -8.37
C LEU A 61 -3.62 -2.50 -7.11
N SER A 62 -3.34 -3.46 -6.22
CA SER A 62 -4.15 -3.75 -5.04
C SER A 62 -3.73 -2.92 -3.82
N GLY A 63 -4.60 -2.90 -2.81
CA GLY A 63 -4.35 -2.14 -1.58
C GLY A 63 -4.99 -0.76 -1.58
N SER A 64 -4.56 0.07 -0.65
CA SER A 64 -5.08 1.42 -0.42
C SER A 64 -4.10 2.46 -0.94
N LEU A 65 -4.65 3.53 -1.53
CA LEU A 65 -3.89 4.70 -1.94
C LEU A 65 -3.25 5.37 -0.70
N GLY A 66 -2.00 5.83 -0.84
CA GLY A 66 -1.22 6.39 0.26
C GLY A 66 -0.65 5.35 1.24
N LYS A 67 -0.89 4.04 1.00
CA LYS A 67 -0.39 2.96 1.87
C LYS A 67 0.37 1.88 1.08
N ASN A 68 -0.34 1.11 0.25
CA ASN A 68 0.27 0.13 -0.66
C ASN A 68 0.48 0.72 -2.06
N LEU A 69 -0.38 1.66 -2.44
CA LEU A 69 -0.32 2.37 -3.71
C LEU A 69 0.14 3.79 -3.43
N ILE A 70 1.27 4.15 -3.99
CA ILE A 70 2.00 5.38 -3.71
C ILE A 70 2.16 6.13 -5.02
N ASP A 71 1.77 7.41 -5.03
CA ASP A 71 2.01 8.27 -6.17
C ASP A 71 3.48 8.67 -6.24
N ILE A 72 4.12 8.38 -7.37
CA ILE A 72 5.46 8.85 -7.71
C ILE A 72 5.28 10.09 -8.58
N VAL A 73 5.88 11.20 -8.18
CA VAL A 73 5.76 12.49 -8.87
C VAL A 73 7.10 12.88 -9.48
N PHE A 74 7.11 13.10 -10.79
CA PHE A 74 8.27 13.58 -11.52
C PHE A 74 8.25 15.11 -11.62
N SER A 75 9.37 15.73 -11.33
CA SER A 75 9.56 17.16 -11.61
C SER A 75 9.59 17.42 -13.13
N THR A 76 9.29 18.64 -13.53
CA THR A 76 9.38 19.06 -14.95
C THR A 76 10.77 18.80 -15.53
N GLN A 77 11.82 18.97 -14.74
CA GLN A 77 13.20 18.73 -15.16
C GLN A 77 13.44 17.22 -15.40
N GLN A 78 12.92 16.35 -14.52
CA GLN A 78 13.05 14.91 -14.70
C GLN A 78 12.33 14.41 -15.95
N VAL A 79 11.13 14.91 -16.23
CA VAL A 79 10.39 14.58 -17.45
C VAL A 79 11.16 15.01 -18.71
N ALA A 80 11.88 16.13 -18.67
CA ALA A 80 12.64 16.64 -19.80
C ALA A 80 13.98 15.92 -20.00
N ASP A 81 14.74 15.67 -18.92
CA ASP A 81 16.18 15.38 -18.98
C ASP A 81 16.57 14.01 -18.39
N SER A 82 15.73 13.35 -17.55
CA SER A 82 16.08 12.09 -16.87
C SER A 82 16.18 10.91 -17.85
N GLU A 83 17.21 10.10 -17.72
CA GLU A 83 17.39 8.87 -18.47
C GLU A 83 16.35 7.82 -18.05
N GLU A 84 16.00 7.77 -16.77
CA GLU A 84 15.00 6.86 -16.21
C GLU A 84 13.62 7.15 -16.78
N HIS A 85 13.21 8.42 -16.76
CA HIS A 85 11.92 8.83 -17.32
C HIS A 85 11.87 8.59 -18.84
N ARG A 86 12.98 8.83 -19.55
CA ARG A 86 13.09 8.54 -20.98
C ARG A 86 12.96 7.04 -21.27
N LEU A 87 13.56 6.18 -20.42
CA LEU A 87 13.42 4.73 -20.55
C LEU A 87 11.97 4.29 -20.38
N LEU A 88 11.27 4.81 -19.33
CA LEU A 88 9.85 4.53 -19.12
C LEU A 88 8.98 5.00 -20.29
N THR A 89 9.24 6.19 -20.82
CA THR A 89 8.54 6.72 -21.99
C THR A 89 8.80 5.88 -23.23
N THR A 90 10.04 5.42 -23.44
CA THR A 90 10.39 4.54 -24.59
C THR A 90 9.65 3.20 -24.49
N LEU A 91 9.57 2.61 -23.31
CA LEU A 91 8.81 1.37 -23.08
C LEU A 91 7.31 1.58 -23.34
N TRP A 92 6.77 2.69 -22.91
CA TRP A 92 5.37 3.06 -23.10
C TRP A 92 5.04 3.35 -24.58
N ASP A 93 5.78 4.23 -25.23
CA ASP A 93 5.58 4.61 -26.64
C ASP A 93 5.73 3.43 -27.59
N SER A 94 6.71 2.57 -27.34
CA SER A 94 6.90 1.34 -28.12
C SER A 94 5.86 0.26 -27.80
N GLN A 95 5.00 0.47 -26.78
CA GLN A 95 4.10 -0.57 -26.26
C GLN A 95 4.87 -1.84 -25.88
N LEU A 96 6.02 -1.69 -25.27
CA LEU A 96 6.95 -2.77 -24.91
C LEU A 96 7.52 -3.56 -26.11
N LYS A 97 7.43 -3.07 -27.33
CA LYS A 97 7.96 -3.78 -28.52
C LYS A 97 9.47 -3.57 -28.71
N ASP A 98 10.02 -2.51 -28.12
CA ASP A 98 11.47 -2.26 -28.14
C ASP A 98 12.18 -3.24 -27.20
N ASN A 99 12.90 -4.20 -27.79
CA ASN A 99 13.61 -5.21 -27.03
C ASN A 99 14.82 -4.64 -26.27
N GLU A 100 15.52 -3.68 -26.85
CA GLU A 100 16.70 -3.08 -26.19
C GLU A 100 16.28 -2.29 -24.96
N ALA A 101 15.20 -1.52 -25.04
CA ALA A 101 14.63 -0.83 -23.91
C ALA A 101 14.16 -1.80 -22.80
N ARG A 102 13.52 -2.94 -23.19
CA ARG A 102 13.12 -3.96 -22.21
C ARG A 102 14.31 -4.57 -21.49
N GLN A 103 15.37 -4.96 -22.23
CA GLN A 103 16.57 -5.54 -21.61
C GLN A 103 17.27 -4.55 -20.70
N THR A 104 17.40 -3.30 -21.10
CA THR A 104 17.94 -2.22 -20.26
C THR A 104 17.14 -2.07 -18.98
N PHE A 105 15.80 -2.09 -19.08
CA PHE A 105 14.90 -2.03 -17.94
C PHE A 105 15.06 -3.24 -17.02
N TYR A 106 15.14 -4.48 -17.57
CA TYR A 106 15.33 -5.68 -16.75
C TYR A 106 16.61 -5.61 -15.93
N HIS A 107 17.72 -5.20 -16.53
CA HIS A 107 18.98 -5.05 -15.83
C HIS A 107 18.90 -4.00 -14.71
N LYS A 108 18.29 -2.83 -14.97
CA LYS A 108 18.07 -1.81 -13.93
C LYS A 108 17.25 -2.36 -12.76
N VAL A 109 16.19 -3.10 -13.03
CA VAL A 109 15.38 -3.76 -11.98
C VAL A 109 16.20 -4.78 -11.19
N ILE A 110 16.94 -5.66 -11.88
CA ILE A 110 17.74 -6.72 -11.26
C ILE A 110 18.82 -6.13 -10.35
N ASP A 111 19.50 -5.09 -10.81
CA ASP A 111 20.58 -4.44 -10.06
C ASP A 111 20.05 -3.74 -8.80
N SER A 112 18.84 -3.16 -8.86
CA SER A 112 18.21 -2.42 -7.77
C SER A 112 17.46 -3.27 -6.75
N LEU A 113 17.17 -4.54 -7.07
CA LEU A 113 16.41 -5.39 -6.16
C LEU A 113 17.30 -6.28 -5.32
N ASP A 114 17.02 -6.29 -4.02
CA ASP A 114 17.52 -7.32 -3.11
C ASP A 114 16.34 -8.23 -2.68
N MET A 115 16.26 -9.40 -3.31
CA MET A 115 15.26 -10.44 -3.00
C MET A 115 15.85 -11.55 -2.11
N GLY A 116 17.02 -11.32 -1.52
CA GLY A 116 17.77 -12.33 -0.79
C GLY A 116 18.05 -13.55 -1.66
N ASP A 117 17.85 -14.76 -1.10
CA ASP A 117 18.05 -16.03 -1.83
C ASP A 117 16.86 -16.42 -2.74
N SER A 118 15.87 -15.52 -2.92
CA SER A 118 14.66 -15.85 -3.68
C SER A 118 14.82 -15.52 -5.16
N SER A 119 14.46 -16.47 -6.01
CA SER A 119 14.24 -16.22 -7.44
C SER A 119 12.92 -15.45 -7.64
N TYR A 120 12.75 -14.76 -8.75
CA TYR A 120 11.54 -14.04 -9.04
C TYR A 120 11.20 -13.98 -10.54
N LEU A 121 9.94 -13.75 -10.82
CA LEU A 121 9.42 -13.48 -12.14
C LEU A 121 9.12 -11.97 -12.26
N LEU A 122 9.80 -11.30 -13.16
CA LEU A 122 9.50 -9.94 -13.59
C LEU A 122 8.49 -10.01 -14.73
N LEU A 123 7.34 -9.37 -14.60
CA LEU A 123 6.31 -9.29 -15.62
C LEU A 123 6.06 -7.84 -16.04
N LEU A 124 5.92 -7.65 -17.33
CA LEU A 124 5.55 -6.39 -17.98
C LEU A 124 4.38 -6.62 -18.93
N THR A 125 3.44 -5.70 -18.96
CA THR A 125 2.38 -5.66 -19.97
C THR A 125 2.04 -4.23 -20.36
N CYS A 126 1.48 -4.08 -21.55
CA CYS A 126 0.89 -2.83 -22.03
C CYS A 126 -0.59 -3.06 -22.31
N ASP A 127 -1.45 -2.15 -21.86
CA ASP A 127 -2.87 -2.12 -22.21
C ASP A 127 -3.23 -0.77 -22.82
N SER A 128 -4.21 -0.77 -23.70
CA SER A 128 -4.83 0.44 -24.25
C SER A 128 -6.31 0.45 -23.86
N TYR A 129 -6.73 1.51 -23.23
CA TYR A 129 -8.06 1.69 -22.71
C TYR A 129 -8.77 2.86 -23.40
N ASP A 130 -9.82 2.54 -24.17
CA ASP A 130 -10.73 3.55 -24.67
C ASP A 130 -11.54 4.10 -23.51
N VAL A 131 -11.26 5.35 -23.12
CA VAL A 131 -11.85 5.99 -21.96
C VAL A 131 -13.26 6.43 -22.30
N PRO A 132 -14.34 5.87 -21.69
CA PRO A 132 -15.69 6.21 -22.02
C PRO A 132 -16.00 7.67 -21.69
N HIS A 133 -16.72 8.35 -22.58
CA HIS A 133 -17.18 9.72 -22.31
C HIS A 133 -18.11 9.78 -21.10
N ARG A 134 -17.92 10.75 -20.21
CA ARG A 134 -18.85 11.07 -19.13
C ARG A 134 -19.77 12.22 -19.55
N GLY A 135 -21.05 11.94 -19.59
CA GLY A 135 -22.08 12.97 -19.77
C GLY A 135 -22.12 13.94 -18.58
N LYS A 136 -22.75 15.08 -18.76
CA LYS A 136 -22.95 16.09 -17.70
C LYS A 136 -23.75 15.57 -16.49
N ASP A 137 -24.45 14.47 -16.64
CA ASP A 137 -25.22 13.74 -15.63
C ASP A 137 -24.47 12.57 -14.99
N ASP A 138 -23.12 12.53 -15.17
CA ASP A 138 -22.21 11.47 -14.72
C ASP A 138 -22.51 10.08 -15.33
N SER A 139 -23.36 10.01 -16.37
CA SER A 139 -23.61 8.79 -17.12
C SER A 139 -22.44 8.44 -18.03
N LEU A 140 -22.01 7.18 -18.02
CA LEU A 140 -20.99 6.67 -18.93
C LEU A 140 -21.61 6.36 -20.29
N GLN A 141 -21.13 6.99 -21.33
CA GLN A 141 -21.50 6.70 -22.71
C GLN A 141 -20.46 5.77 -23.31
N ALA A 142 -20.77 4.48 -23.36
CA ALA A 142 -19.84 3.46 -23.83
C ALA A 142 -19.49 3.56 -25.33
N ASP A 143 -20.35 4.22 -26.11
CA ASP A 143 -20.19 4.37 -27.57
C ASP A 143 -19.43 5.65 -27.98
N ALA A 144 -19.03 6.49 -27.01
CA ALA A 144 -18.23 7.67 -27.25
C ALA A 144 -16.96 7.60 -26.38
N SER A 145 -15.81 7.55 -27.02
CA SER A 145 -14.50 7.62 -26.36
C SER A 145 -13.95 9.02 -26.52
N ASP A 146 -13.51 9.64 -25.41
CA ASP A 146 -12.84 10.93 -25.45
C ASP A 146 -11.35 10.80 -25.72
N GLU A 147 -10.73 9.74 -25.21
CA GLU A 147 -9.28 9.53 -25.25
C GLU A 147 -8.94 8.05 -25.17
N VAL A 148 -7.81 7.67 -25.76
CA VAL A 148 -7.21 6.34 -25.61
C VAL A 148 -6.10 6.44 -24.60
N PHE A 149 -6.31 5.88 -23.41
CA PHE A 149 -5.29 5.76 -22.38
C PHE A 149 -4.47 4.51 -22.56
N THR A 150 -3.21 4.67 -22.95
CA THR A 150 -2.23 3.57 -23.03
C THR A 150 -1.31 3.62 -21.82
N TYR A 151 -1.04 2.47 -21.22
CA TYR A 151 -0.20 2.37 -20.02
C TYR A 151 0.54 1.05 -19.98
N ILE A 152 1.66 1.05 -19.23
CA ILE A 152 2.42 -0.16 -18.92
C ILE A 152 2.22 -0.51 -17.44
N VAL A 153 2.22 -1.80 -17.15
CA VAL A 153 2.22 -2.34 -15.79
C VAL A 153 3.40 -3.27 -15.63
N CYS A 154 4.16 -3.07 -14.58
CA CYS A 154 5.25 -3.93 -14.15
C CYS A 154 4.90 -4.55 -12.80
N VAL A 155 5.21 -5.84 -12.61
CA VAL A 155 5.15 -6.49 -11.30
C VAL A 155 6.33 -7.44 -11.12
N VAL A 156 6.86 -7.50 -9.90
CA VAL A 156 7.90 -8.44 -9.47
C VAL A 156 7.28 -9.46 -8.54
N CYS A 157 7.29 -10.71 -8.95
CA CYS A 157 6.63 -11.82 -8.27
C CYS A 157 7.68 -12.81 -7.75
N PRO A 158 7.88 -12.96 -6.44
CA PRO A 158 8.78 -13.96 -5.89
C PRO A 158 8.37 -15.38 -6.30
N ILE A 159 9.35 -16.24 -6.49
CA ILE A 159 9.14 -17.68 -6.65
C ILE A 159 9.24 -18.32 -5.27
N LYS A 160 8.24 -19.10 -4.92
CA LYS A 160 8.22 -19.90 -3.69
C LYS A 160 8.44 -21.35 -4.01
N GLU A 161 9.35 -21.95 -3.28
CA GLU A 161 9.53 -23.40 -3.28
C GLU A 161 8.49 -24.04 -2.34
N GLY A 162 7.77 -25.01 -2.87
CA GLY A 162 6.85 -25.85 -2.11
C GLY A 162 7.63 -26.81 -1.19
N LYS A 163 6.89 -27.68 -0.51
CA LYS A 163 7.52 -28.78 0.22
C LYS A 163 8.10 -29.80 -0.77
N VAL A 164 9.24 -30.38 -0.40
CA VAL A 164 9.82 -31.49 -1.14
C VAL A 164 8.89 -32.69 -0.96
N GLU A 165 8.28 -33.16 -2.03
CA GLU A 165 7.39 -34.30 -2.04
C GLU A 165 7.84 -35.32 -3.07
N LEU A 166 7.53 -36.63 -2.84
CA LEU A 166 7.81 -37.68 -3.80
C LEU A 166 6.76 -37.62 -4.92
N GLY A 167 7.17 -37.18 -6.09
CA GLY A 167 6.31 -37.06 -7.28
C GLY A 167 6.69 -38.05 -8.38
N TYR A 168 5.73 -38.34 -9.26
CA TYR A 168 5.98 -39.06 -10.51
C TYR A 168 6.24 -38.05 -11.64
N PHE A 169 7.35 -38.23 -12.34
CA PHE A 169 7.77 -37.33 -13.44
C PHE A 169 7.61 -38.07 -14.78
N PRO A 170 6.58 -37.74 -15.57
CA PRO A 170 6.29 -38.44 -16.82
C PRO A 170 7.41 -38.34 -17.86
N GLY A 171 8.21 -37.25 -17.83
CA GLY A 171 9.33 -37.05 -18.77
C GLY A 171 10.42 -38.10 -18.62
N ASP A 172 10.70 -38.48 -17.37
CA ASP A 172 11.76 -39.45 -17.04
C ASP A 172 11.20 -40.83 -16.72
N ASN A 173 9.85 -40.93 -16.57
CA ASN A 173 9.15 -42.13 -16.11
C ASN A 173 9.65 -42.68 -14.78
N GLU A 174 10.02 -41.76 -13.86
CA GLU A 174 10.60 -42.08 -12.56
C GLU A 174 9.88 -41.35 -11.41
N PHE A 175 10.06 -41.90 -10.19
CA PHE A 175 9.66 -41.21 -8.96
C PHE A 175 10.90 -40.62 -8.30
N HIS A 176 10.88 -39.29 -8.08
CA HIS A 176 11.90 -38.63 -7.30
C HIS A 176 11.34 -37.51 -6.44
N CYS A 177 12.10 -37.06 -5.46
CA CYS A 177 11.71 -35.95 -4.61
C CYS A 177 12.00 -34.63 -5.32
N ALA A 178 10.97 -33.79 -5.45
CA ALA A 178 11.11 -32.44 -5.97
C ALA A 178 10.19 -31.48 -5.18
N ALA A 179 10.57 -30.22 -5.18
CA ALA A 179 9.73 -29.13 -4.71
C ALA A 179 9.09 -28.45 -5.92
N GLU A 180 7.80 -28.22 -5.89
CA GLU A 180 7.16 -27.37 -6.90
C GLU A 180 7.53 -25.91 -6.68
N GLN A 181 7.97 -25.27 -7.75
CA GLN A 181 8.17 -23.82 -7.74
C GLN A 181 6.89 -23.11 -8.20
N THR A 182 6.39 -22.20 -7.37
CA THR A 182 5.16 -21.47 -7.64
C THR A 182 5.38 -19.96 -7.59
N VAL A 183 4.73 -19.24 -8.51
CA VAL A 183 4.78 -17.78 -8.54
C VAL A 183 3.89 -17.22 -7.43
N ALA A 184 4.50 -16.48 -6.49
CA ALA A 184 3.78 -15.81 -5.42
C ALA A 184 3.15 -14.49 -5.91
N PRO A 185 2.20 -13.92 -5.16
CA PRO A 185 1.72 -12.56 -5.43
C PRO A 185 2.87 -11.56 -5.48
N PRO A 186 2.75 -10.49 -6.31
CA PRO A 186 3.81 -9.52 -6.46
C PRO A 186 4.20 -8.87 -5.13
N GLU A 187 5.48 -8.68 -4.92
CA GLU A 187 6.05 -7.95 -3.79
C GLU A 187 6.02 -6.44 -4.06
N LEU A 188 6.34 -6.05 -5.29
CA LEU A 188 6.28 -4.68 -5.76
C LEU A 188 5.86 -4.63 -7.23
N GLY A 189 5.54 -3.43 -7.70
CA GLY A 189 5.19 -3.17 -9.08
C GLY A 189 4.86 -1.70 -9.32
N PHE A 190 4.53 -1.34 -10.54
CA PHE A 190 4.09 0.00 -10.87
C PHE A 190 3.21 0.04 -12.12
N LEU A 191 2.52 1.15 -12.28
CA LEU A 191 1.80 1.55 -13.48
C LEU A 191 2.36 2.90 -13.96
N PHE A 192 2.63 3.03 -15.26
CA PHE A 192 3.10 4.26 -15.89
C PHE A 192 2.53 4.40 -17.31
N PRO A 193 2.16 5.62 -17.76
CA PRO A 193 1.91 6.81 -16.95
C PRO A 193 0.67 6.65 -16.05
N ALA A 194 0.52 7.51 -15.04
CA ALA A 194 -0.65 7.48 -14.18
C ALA A 194 -1.92 7.88 -14.95
N PHE A 195 -3.06 7.27 -14.57
CA PHE A 195 -4.38 7.63 -15.08
C PHE A 195 -5.00 8.70 -14.18
N ASP A 196 -4.84 9.94 -14.56
CA ASP A 196 -5.20 11.09 -13.76
C ASP A 196 -6.13 12.01 -14.53
N ASP A 197 -7.23 12.42 -13.91
CA ASP A 197 -8.31 13.16 -14.55
C ASP A 197 -8.74 12.55 -15.90
N ARG A 198 -8.79 11.20 -15.93
CA ARG A 198 -9.17 10.35 -17.07
C ARG A 198 -8.25 10.44 -18.29
N ALA A 199 -7.04 10.96 -18.13
CA ALA A 199 -6.03 11.10 -19.15
C ALA A 199 -4.68 10.52 -18.70
N ALA A 200 -3.75 10.36 -19.64
CA ALA A 200 -2.39 9.94 -19.34
C ALA A 200 -1.59 11.10 -18.73
N ASN A 201 -1.12 10.91 -17.48
CA ASN A 201 -0.27 11.87 -16.80
C ASN A 201 1.16 11.33 -16.71
N ILE A 202 2.05 11.79 -17.61
CA ILE A 202 3.46 11.38 -17.65
C ILE A 202 4.30 11.97 -16.50
N TYR A 203 3.76 12.92 -15.76
CA TYR A 203 4.40 13.46 -14.55
C TYR A 203 4.20 12.59 -13.33
N ASN A 204 3.40 11.53 -13.44
CA ASN A 204 3.12 10.63 -12.33
C ASN A 204 3.19 9.15 -12.75
N ALA A 205 3.64 8.32 -11.81
CA ALA A 205 3.48 6.88 -11.84
C ALA A 205 2.80 6.41 -10.56
N LEU A 206 2.14 5.25 -10.61
CA LEU A 206 1.57 4.62 -9.42
C LEU A 206 2.45 3.43 -9.04
N PHE A 207 3.14 3.52 -7.91
CA PHE A 207 3.97 2.45 -7.37
C PHE A 207 3.17 1.60 -6.39
N TYR A 208 3.39 0.30 -6.44
CA TYR A 208 2.79 -0.69 -5.54
C TYR A 208 3.86 -1.37 -4.69
N SER A 209 3.65 -1.38 -3.38
CA SER A 209 4.35 -2.26 -2.45
C SER A 209 3.36 -3.14 -1.69
N ARG A 210 3.67 -4.43 -1.61
CA ARG A 210 2.84 -5.40 -0.88
C ARG A 210 2.79 -5.10 0.60
N LYS A 211 3.91 -4.72 1.18
CA LYS A 211 4.04 -4.33 2.58
C LYS A 211 4.17 -2.82 2.69
N ALA A 212 3.29 -2.21 3.45
CA ALA A 212 3.25 -0.76 3.60
C ALA A 212 4.50 -0.17 4.30
N ASN A 213 5.34 -1.00 4.92
CA ASN A 213 6.59 -0.62 5.56
C ASN A 213 7.84 -0.88 4.70
N GLU A 214 7.69 -1.51 3.54
CA GLU A 214 8.79 -1.79 2.60
C GLU A 214 8.54 -1.01 1.32
N ILE A 215 9.14 0.16 1.18
CA ILE A 215 8.95 1.03 0.00
C ILE A 215 9.89 0.63 -1.14
N HIS A 216 10.90 -0.21 -0.89
CA HIS A 216 11.91 -0.59 -1.89
C HIS A 216 12.60 0.64 -2.51
N GLN A 217 13.19 1.47 -1.65
CA GLN A 217 13.78 2.75 -2.04
C GLN A 217 14.78 2.64 -3.19
N GLU A 218 15.61 1.60 -3.18
CA GLU A 218 16.61 1.36 -4.22
C GLU A 218 15.96 1.14 -5.60
N PHE A 219 14.80 0.46 -5.62
CA PHE A 219 14.01 0.30 -6.83
C PHE A 219 13.42 1.65 -7.30
N ILE A 220 12.85 2.43 -6.38
CA ILE A 220 12.27 3.75 -6.71
C ILE A 220 13.34 4.68 -7.26
N ASP A 221 14.51 4.72 -6.65
CA ASP A 221 15.63 5.52 -7.14
C ASP A 221 16.12 5.06 -8.52
N ALA A 222 16.33 3.75 -8.70
CA ALA A 222 16.85 3.20 -9.95
C ALA A 222 15.88 3.35 -11.13
N ILE A 223 14.58 3.25 -10.92
CA ILE A 223 13.56 3.23 -11.98
C ILE A 223 12.94 4.59 -12.21
N PHE A 224 12.74 5.40 -11.16
CA PHE A 224 12.07 6.69 -11.25
C PHE A 224 13.00 7.87 -10.98
N HIS A 225 14.14 7.63 -10.35
CA HIS A 225 15.10 8.64 -9.91
C HIS A 225 14.44 9.75 -9.09
N VAL A 226 13.60 9.35 -8.15
CA VAL A 226 12.92 10.23 -7.20
C VAL A 226 13.20 9.76 -5.78
N GLU A 227 13.14 10.68 -4.83
CA GLU A 227 13.16 10.32 -3.42
C GLU A 227 11.88 9.58 -3.06
N ALA A 228 12.03 8.41 -2.43
CA ALA A 228 10.88 7.62 -2.04
C ALA A 228 10.06 8.38 -0.97
N PRO A 229 8.74 8.48 -1.12
CA PRO A 229 7.91 9.07 -0.09
C PRO A 229 7.95 8.23 1.18
N MET A 230 7.75 8.89 2.33
CA MET A 230 7.74 8.24 3.64
C MET A 230 6.68 7.12 3.70
N SER A 231 7.07 5.94 4.18
CA SER A 231 6.14 4.81 4.35
C SER A 231 5.05 5.11 5.37
N ALA A 232 3.92 4.40 5.30
CA ALA A 232 2.86 4.55 6.30
C ALA A 232 3.33 4.23 7.73
N VAL A 233 4.32 3.36 7.89
CA VAL A 233 4.92 3.05 9.21
C VAL A 233 5.79 4.19 9.68
N GLU A 234 6.66 4.70 8.83
CA GLU A 234 7.49 5.88 9.14
C GLU A 234 6.64 7.12 9.42
N GLN A 235 5.55 7.34 8.65
CA GLN A 235 4.60 8.43 8.93
C GLN A 235 3.98 8.30 10.32
N LYS A 236 3.61 7.07 10.74
CA LYS A 236 3.07 6.81 12.07
C LYS A 236 4.10 7.08 13.17
N GLU A 237 5.33 6.61 12.99
CA GLU A 237 6.43 6.82 13.94
C GLU A 237 6.81 8.29 14.05
N ALA A 238 6.92 8.99 12.93
CA ALA A 238 7.18 10.43 12.90
C ALA A 238 6.06 11.23 13.59
N PHE A 239 4.80 10.86 13.36
CA PHE A 239 3.66 11.49 14.02
C PHE A 239 3.67 11.24 15.54
N GLN A 240 3.98 10.03 15.98
CA GLN A 240 4.11 9.69 17.40
C GLN A 240 5.26 10.49 18.06
N SER A 241 6.40 10.62 17.36
CA SER A 241 7.51 11.43 17.83
C SER A 241 7.11 12.91 17.95
N ALA A 242 6.49 13.48 16.91
CA ALA A 242 6.03 14.86 16.91
C ALA A 242 5.07 15.19 18.07
N LEU A 243 4.18 14.23 18.42
CA LEU A 243 3.28 14.37 19.57
C LEU A 243 4.03 14.30 20.89
N SER A 244 4.86 13.26 21.08
CA SER A 244 5.57 13.03 22.34
C SER A 244 6.60 14.10 22.67
N ASP A 245 7.19 14.73 21.66
CA ASP A 245 8.15 15.81 21.81
C ASP A 245 7.46 17.15 22.12
N ALA A 246 6.18 17.30 21.74
CA ALA A 246 5.42 18.53 21.98
C ALA A 246 4.77 18.60 23.36
N PHE A 247 4.31 17.46 23.90
CA PHE A 247 3.61 17.41 25.20
C PHE A 247 3.56 16.01 25.79
N ASP A 248 3.31 15.95 27.11
CA ASP A 248 3.06 14.69 27.81
C ASP A 248 1.70 14.11 27.41
N CYS A 249 1.72 13.02 26.64
CA CYS A 249 0.52 12.35 26.16
C CYS A 249 -0.18 11.58 27.29
N SER A 250 -1.25 12.15 27.88
CA SER A 250 -2.10 11.41 28.81
C SER A 250 -2.98 10.40 28.07
N LEU A 251 -3.49 9.37 28.78
CA LEU A 251 -4.39 8.39 28.18
C LEU A 251 -5.64 9.07 27.61
N GLU A 252 -6.24 9.99 28.35
CA GLU A 252 -7.46 10.70 27.98
C GLU A 252 -7.26 11.53 26.71
N VAL A 253 -6.13 12.23 26.59
CA VAL A 253 -5.79 12.99 25.39
C VAL A 253 -5.64 12.05 24.20
N MET A 254 -4.90 10.96 24.35
CA MET A 254 -4.69 10.00 23.26
C MET A 254 -5.98 9.29 22.84
N GLN A 255 -6.89 9.01 23.76
CA GLN A 255 -8.22 8.48 23.47
C GLN A 255 -9.02 9.48 22.62
N THR A 256 -9.08 10.75 23.04
CA THR A 256 -9.85 11.78 22.32
C THR A 256 -9.24 12.06 20.93
N VAL A 257 -7.93 12.17 20.81
CA VAL A 257 -7.25 12.35 19.51
C VAL A 257 -7.53 11.18 18.59
N HIS A 258 -7.42 9.96 19.09
CA HIS A 258 -7.69 8.76 18.32
C HIS A 258 -9.15 8.69 17.84
N GLU A 259 -10.11 9.00 18.73
CA GLU A 259 -11.54 9.05 18.42
C GLU A 259 -11.83 10.07 17.32
N GLN A 260 -11.32 11.29 17.43
CA GLN A 260 -11.51 12.36 16.45
C GLN A 260 -10.94 12.00 15.07
N LEU A 261 -9.74 11.40 15.04
CA LEU A 261 -9.15 10.93 13.78
C LEU A 261 -9.92 9.75 13.19
N CYS A 262 -10.42 8.82 14.01
CA CYS A 262 -11.30 7.73 13.56
C CYS A 262 -12.60 8.27 12.98
N GLU A 263 -13.21 9.30 13.58
CA GLU A 263 -14.40 9.94 13.08
C GLU A 263 -14.16 10.56 11.69
N LYS A 264 -13.05 11.29 11.50
CA LYS A 264 -12.66 11.84 10.20
C LYS A 264 -12.47 10.75 9.13
N ILE A 265 -11.83 9.64 9.48
CA ILE A 265 -11.66 8.49 8.57
C ILE A 265 -13.02 7.87 8.23
N LYS A 266 -13.94 7.77 9.19
CA LYS A 266 -15.30 7.24 9.00
C LYS A 266 -16.13 8.15 8.11
N GLU A 267 -16.18 9.46 8.41
CA GLU A 267 -16.86 10.49 7.59
C GLU A 267 -16.38 10.45 6.13
N HIS A 268 -15.06 10.42 5.94
CA HIS A 268 -14.48 10.35 4.59
C HIS A 268 -14.89 9.07 3.86
N ARG A 269 -14.90 7.92 4.54
CA ARG A 269 -15.34 6.64 3.96
C ARG A 269 -16.81 6.66 3.59
N GLU A 270 -17.66 7.25 4.43
CA GLU A 270 -19.11 7.38 4.20
C GLU A 270 -19.44 8.36 3.08
N SER A 271 -18.66 9.43 2.93
CA SER A 271 -18.81 10.40 1.84
C SER A 271 -18.53 9.80 0.45
N ARG A 272 -17.87 8.62 0.41
CA ARG A 272 -17.42 7.96 -0.83
C ARG A 272 -16.60 8.89 -1.73
N SER A 273 -15.87 9.82 -1.14
CA SER A 273 -14.93 10.65 -1.87
C SER A 273 -13.96 9.77 -2.68
N SER A 274 -13.56 10.24 -3.84
CA SER A 274 -12.52 9.61 -4.66
C SER A 274 -11.13 10.10 -4.28
N GLU A 275 -11.06 11.32 -3.71
CA GLU A 275 -9.81 11.91 -3.26
C GLU A 275 -9.34 11.24 -1.96
N PRO A 276 -8.03 11.14 -1.73
CA PRO A 276 -7.50 10.66 -0.45
C PRO A 276 -7.91 11.59 0.69
N LEU A 277 -8.02 11.05 1.91
CA LEU A 277 -8.20 11.87 3.09
C LEU A 277 -6.85 12.51 3.44
N GLU A 278 -6.80 13.81 3.35
CA GLU A 278 -5.62 14.61 3.65
C GLU A 278 -5.94 15.63 4.73
N MET A 279 -5.03 15.77 5.70
CA MET A 279 -5.11 16.75 6.77
C MET A 279 -3.76 17.46 6.93
N SER A 280 -3.79 18.77 7.07
CA SER A 280 -2.61 19.56 7.42
C SER A 280 -2.26 19.40 8.90
N ALA A 281 -1.01 19.67 9.27
CA ALA A 281 -0.59 19.75 10.67
C ALA A 281 -1.43 20.79 11.46
N SER A 282 -1.93 21.83 10.80
CA SER A 282 -2.81 22.82 11.41
C SER A 282 -4.20 22.27 11.77
N GLU A 283 -4.81 21.47 10.89
CA GLU A 283 -6.09 20.82 11.16
C GLU A 283 -5.98 19.79 12.29
N ILE A 284 -4.89 19.02 12.33
CA ILE A 284 -4.61 18.12 13.46
C ILE A 284 -4.37 18.94 14.75
N GLY A 285 -3.66 20.07 14.64
CA GLY A 285 -3.49 21.00 15.75
C GLY A 285 -4.81 21.53 16.33
N GLN A 286 -5.82 21.80 15.49
CA GLN A 286 -7.16 22.17 15.97
C GLN A 286 -7.84 21.05 16.75
N ILE A 287 -7.64 19.79 16.33
CA ILE A 287 -8.10 18.63 17.09
C ILE A 287 -7.42 18.62 18.47
N LEU A 288 -6.11 18.80 18.55
CA LEU A 288 -5.37 18.84 19.81
C LEU A 288 -5.86 19.97 20.72
N GLN A 289 -6.15 21.16 20.17
CA GLN A 289 -6.76 22.28 20.94
C GLN A 289 -8.13 21.89 21.50
N SER A 290 -8.97 21.21 20.71
CA SER A 290 -10.27 20.74 21.18
C SER A 290 -10.17 19.70 22.32
N CYS A 291 -9.04 18.99 22.40
CA CYS A 291 -8.72 18.07 23.50
C CYS A 291 -8.13 18.78 24.73
N GLY A 292 -8.03 20.11 24.72
CA GLY A 292 -7.53 20.91 25.84
C GLY A 292 -6.02 21.07 25.91
N ILE A 293 -5.29 20.77 24.83
CA ILE A 293 -3.85 21.02 24.72
C ILE A 293 -3.61 22.53 24.57
N ALA A 294 -2.63 23.06 25.30
CA ALA A 294 -2.30 24.47 25.27
C ALA A 294 -1.75 24.92 23.92
N ASP A 295 -2.05 26.17 23.53
CA ASP A 295 -1.65 26.72 22.22
C ASP A 295 -0.14 26.65 21.97
N GLU A 296 0.70 26.81 23.00
CA GLU A 296 2.15 26.69 22.90
C GLU A 296 2.58 25.26 22.54
N GLN A 297 1.92 24.25 23.08
CA GLN A 297 2.19 22.83 22.80
C GLN A 297 1.68 22.43 21.41
N VAL A 298 0.54 22.98 20.97
CA VAL A 298 0.05 22.81 19.61
C VAL A 298 0.99 23.43 18.58
N ALA A 299 1.53 24.61 18.88
CA ALA A 299 2.53 25.25 18.01
C ALA A 299 3.83 24.41 17.92
N ALA A 300 4.30 23.86 19.04
CA ALA A 300 5.44 22.95 19.07
C ALA A 300 5.16 21.67 18.24
N PHE A 301 3.96 21.07 18.37
CA PHE A 301 3.57 19.94 17.53
C PHE A 301 3.59 20.29 16.03
N GLN A 302 3.08 21.45 15.63
CA GLN A 302 3.09 21.88 14.22
C GLN A 302 4.51 22.12 13.70
N GLU A 303 5.40 22.67 14.52
CA GLU A 303 6.82 22.82 14.21
C GLU A 303 7.50 21.47 14.03
N ASN A 304 7.31 20.54 14.99
CA ASN A 304 7.86 19.19 14.92
C ASN A 304 7.33 18.43 13.69
N CYS A 305 6.05 18.59 13.33
CA CYS A 305 5.51 18.04 12.08
C CYS A 305 6.22 18.64 10.85
N GLY A 306 6.48 19.93 10.86
CA GLY A 306 7.23 20.59 9.78
C GLY A 306 8.66 20.07 9.62
N GLU A 307 9.31 19.72 10.74
CA GLU A 307 10.66 19.13 10.73
C GLU A 307 10.66 17.67 10.27
N GLN A 308 9.69 16.87 10.73
CA GLN A 308 9.60 15.44 10.42
C GLN A 308 9.10 15.16 9.00
N PHE A 309 8.09 15.89 8.56
CA PHE A 309 7.40 15.63 7.29
C PHE A 309 7.70 16.65 6.20
N GLY A 310 8.35 17.77 6.52
CA GLY A 310 8.52 18.90 5.63
C GLY A 310 7.41 19.95 5.75
N SER A 311 7.74 21.20 5.38
CA SER A 311 6.81 22.31 5.48
C SER A 311 5.69 22.19 4.44
N GLY A 312 4.43 22.30 4.89
CA GLY A 312 3.25 22.25 4.02
C GLY A 312 2.80 20.83 3.62
N VAL A 313 3.38 19.80 4.22
CA VAL A 313 2.96 18.41 4.00
C VAL A 313 1.54 18.20 4.52
N VAL A 314 0.77 17.44 3.76
CA VAL A 314 -0.52 16.89 4.14
C VAL A 314 -0.37 15.44 4.57
N LEU A 315 -1.03 15.08 5.64
CA LEU A 315 -0.95 13.78 6.29
C LEU A 315 -2.23 12.99 6.07
N ASN A 316 -2.11 11.70 5.80
CA ASN A 316 -3.28 10.83 5.74
C ASN A 316 -3.55 10.23 7.13
N PRO A 317 -4.64 10.59 7.81
CA PRO A 317 -4.96 10.07 9.15
C PRO A 317 -4.97 8.54 9.23
N ALA A 318 -5.33 7.84 8.16
CA ALA A 318 -5.32 6.38 8.10
C ALA A 318 -3.91 5.77 8.16
N ASN A 319 -2.85 6.57 7.94
CA ASN A 319 -1.46 6.17 8.13
C ASN A 319 -0.94 6.49 9.54
N LEU A 320 -1.57 7.45 10.24
CA LEU A 320 -1.13 7.93 11.55
C LEU A 320 -1.62 7.05 12.69
N ILE A 321 -2.84 6.50 12.57
CA ILE A 321 -3.48 5.68 13.60
C ILE A 321 -4.00 4.35 13.03
N ASP A 322 -4.27 3.38 13.91
CA ASP A 322 -5.04 2.19 13.55
C ASP A 322 -6.52 2.45 13.85
N SER A 323 -7.30 2.75 12.80
CA SER A 323 -8.73 3.03 12.95
C SER A 323 -9.60 1.80 13.25
N SER A 324 -9.00 0.61 13.31
CA SER A 324 -9.73 -0.63 13.63
C SER A 324 -9.65 -1.02 15.10
N ARG A 325 -8.69 -0.48 15.85
CA ARG A 325 -8.48 -0.80 17.26
C ARG A 325 -7.71 0.30 17.97
N PHE A 326 -8.01 0.46 19.25
CA PHE A 326 -7.24 1.24 20.19
C PHE A 326 -6.38 0.30 21.05
N GLU A 327 -5.07 0.44 20.98
CA GLU A 327 -4.14 -0.48 21.61
C GLU A 327 -3.34 0.22 22.72
N ILE A 328 -3.35 -0.36 23.92
CA ILE A 328 -2.55 0.08 25.07
C ILE A 328 -1.57 -1.03 25.41
N LYS A 329 -0.29 -0.70 25.45
CA LYS A 329 0.78 -1.66 25.75
C LYS A 329 1.51 -1.31 27.03
N THR A 330 1.70 -2.31 27.88
CA THR A 330 2.73 -2.34 28.91
C THR A 330 3.78 -3.38 28.53
N PRO A 331 4.93 -3.48 29.24
CA PRO A 331 5.92 -4.51 28.93
C PRO A 331 5.36 -5.94 28.93
N GLU A 332 4.35 -6.22 29.77
CA GLU A 332 3.82 -7.57 29.97
C GLU A 332 2.40 -7.77 29.43
N ILE A 333 1.65 -6.70 29.17
CA ILE A 333 0.21 -6.79 28.86
C ILE A 333 -0.11 -5.91 27.66
N THR A 334 -0.87 -6.45 26.72
CA THR A 334 -1.49 -5.67 25.64
C THR A 334 -3.00 -5.68 25.83
N ILE A 335 -3.61 -4.50 25.86
CA ILE A 335 -5.04 -4.29 25.85
C ILE A 335 -5.42 -3.80 24.46
N SER A 336 -6.38 -4.43 23.82
CA SER A 336 -6.93 -4.01 22.53
C SER A 336 -8.42 -3.80 22.68
N ALA A 337 -8.88 -2.59 22.43
CA ALA A 337 -10.28 -2.21 22.48
C ALA A 337 -10.75 -1.75 21.09
N ASP A 338 -12.03 -1.90 20.82
CA ASP A 338 -12.68 -1.20 19.72
C ASP A 338 -12.56 0.31 19.96
N PRO A 339 -12.20 1.12 18.95
CA PRO A 339 -12.08 2.57 19.11
C PRO A 339 -13.31 3.24 19.74
N GLU A 340 -14.51 2.77 19.42
CA GLU A 340 -15.77 3.31 19.96
C GLU A 340 -15.92 3.07 21.48
N TYR A 341 -15.16 2.13 22.04
CA TYR A 341 -15.20 1.77 23.46
C TYR A 341 -13.88 2.06 24.20
N SER A 342 -12.96 2.80 23.58
CA SER A 342 -11.66 3.15 24.20
C SER A 342 -11.82 3.89 25.52
N TYR A 343 -12.88 4.69 25.67
CA TYR A 343 -13.22 5.44 26.88
C TYR A 343 -13.51 4.57 28.12
N LEU A 344 -13.78 3.26 27.92
CA LEU A 344 -13.98 2.33 29.04
C LEU A 344 -12.67 1.99 29.77
N VAL A 345 -11.53 2.31 29.17
CA VAL A 345 -10.24 2.12 29.84
C VAL A 345 -9.89 3.41 30.58
N GLU A 346 -9.84 3.35 31.89
CA GLU A 346 -9.56 4.48 32.75
C GLU A 346 -8.23 4.33 33.51
N THR A 347 -7.63 5.44 33.92
CA THR A 347 -6.45 5.44 34.78
C THR A 347 -6.83 5.77 36.20
N GLN A 348 -6.30 5.02 37.16
CA GLN A 348 -6.51 5.31 38.59
C GLN A 348 -5.24 5.04 39.41
N ILE A 349 -5.03 5.83 40.45
CA ILE A 349 -3.98 5.60 41.45
C ILE A 349 -4.61 4.94 42.67
N ILE A 350 -4.26 3.68 42.94
CA ILE A 350 -4.73 2.92 44.07
C ILE A 350 -3.52 2.59 44.96
N ASN A 351 -3.53 3.02 46.21
CA ASN A 351 -2.44 2.81 47.19
C ASN A 351 -1.06 3.24 46.63
N GLY A 352 -0.99 4.35 45.87
CA GLY A 352 0.25 4.89 45.31
C GLY A 352 0.75 4.18 44.04
N ARG A 353 0.00 3.22 43.51
CA ARG A 353 0.32 2.53 42.23
C ARG A 353 -0.67 2.97 41.18
N LYS A 354 -0.15 3.16 39.95
CA LYS A 354 -0.97 3.47 38.75
C LYS A 354 -1.58 2.19 38.21
N TYR A 355 -2.87 2.22 37.90
CA TYR A 355 -3.63 1.12 37.33
C TYR A 355 -4.35 1.58 36.06
N LEU A 356 -4.51 0.67 35.12
CA LEU A 356 -5.49 0.74 34.06
C LEU A 356 -6.69 -0.09 34.49
N LEU A 357 -7.86 0.49 34.49
CA LEU A 357 -9.10 -0.13 34.91
C LEU A 357 -9.99 -0.36 33.69
N ILE A 358 -10.60 -1.54 33.64
CA ILE A 358 -11.58 -1.91 32.66
C ILE A 358 -12.82 -2.38 33.40
N PRO A 359 -14.03 -1.82 33.15
CA PRO A 359 -15.26 -2.30 33.78
C PRO A 359 -15.52 -3.75 33.35
N ALA A 360 -15.85 -4.59 34.29
CA ALA A 360 -16.07 -6.02 34.11
C ALA A 360 -17.37 -6.43 34.80
N GLU A 361 -18.49 -5.89 34.32
CA GLU A 361 -19.81 -6.12 34.95
C GLU A 361 -20.36 -7.48 34.55
N ASP A 362 -20.43 -7.78 33.24
CA ASP A 362 -20.94 -9.05 32.71
C ASP A 362 -20.13 -9.52 31.49
N GLY A 363 -20.15 -10.83 31.23
CA GLY A 363 -19.61 -11.40 29.98
C GLY A 363 -18.09 -11.52 29.92
N VAL A 364 -17.40 -11.60 31.06
CA VAL A 364 -15.94 -11.83 31.08
C VAL A 364 -15.63 -13.27 30.72
N GLU A 365 -14.79 -13.45 29.70
CA GLU A 365 -14.33 -14.77 29.30
C GLU A 365 -12.79 -14.88 29.44
N VAL A 366 -12.34 -16.00 29.93
CA VAL A 366 -10.91 -16.35 30.00
C VAL A 366 -10.68 -17.63 29.20
N ASN A 367 -9.89 -17.55 28.13
CA ASN A 367 -9.64 -18.68 27.22
C ASN A 367 -10.91 -19.36 26.69
N GLY A 368 -11.97 -18.58 26.43
CA GLY A 368 -13.26 -19.07 25.97
C GLY A 368 -14.19 -19.60 27.06
N PHE A 369 -13.83 -19.46 28.34
CA PHE A 369 -14.67 -19.84 29.49
C PHE A 369 -15.25 -18.59 30.16
N ALA A 370 -16.56 -18.55 30.32
CA ALA A 370 -17.24 -17.49 31.08
C ALA A 370 -16.78 -17.51 32.54
N VAL A 371 -16.33 -16.37 33.05
CA VAL A 371 -15.80 -16.22 34.42
C VAL A 371 -16.60 -15.16 35.16
N GLY A 372 -17.13 -15.50 36.33
CA GLY A 372 -17.70 -14.52 37.26
C GLY A 372 -16.61 -13.82 38.06
N ILE A 373 -16.58 -12.49 38.00
CA ILE A 373 -15.67 -11.69 38.81
C ILE A 373 -16.31 -11.47 40.17
N THR A 374 -15.80 -12.16 41.21
CA THR A 374 -16.19 -11.94 42.62
C THR A 374 -15.16 -11.05 43.28
N VAL A 375 -15.63 -9.94 43.85
CA VAL A 375 -14.79 -9.09 44.70
C VAL A 375 -14.59 -9.84 46.02
N ALA A 376 -13.36 -10.19 46.33
CA ALA A 376 -13.05 -10.66 47.70
C ALA A 376 -13.37 -9.54 48.67
N GLN A 377 -14.42 -9.72 49.50
CA GLN A 377 -14.63 -8.85 50.64
C GLN A 377 -13.38 -8.95 51.54
N LYS A 378 -12.63 -7.86 51.66
CA LYS A 378 -11.67 -7.72 52.74
C LYS A 378 -12.48 -7.57 54.02
N ASP A 379 -12.47 -8.59 54.83
CA ASP A 379 -12.88 -8.46 56.24
C ASP A 379 -12.01 -7.36 56.87
N ASP A 380 -12.67 -6.36 57.48
CA ASP A 380 -12.08 -5.24 58.21
C ASP A 380 -11.28 -5.71 59.44
#